data_b3d191ab3a3449a571f81dc04a3760ca
#
_entry.id   b3d191ab3a3449a571f81dc04a3760ca
#
_cell.length_a   1.000
_cell.length_b   1.000
_cell.length_c   1.000
_cell.angle_alpha   90.00
_cell.angle_beta   90.00
_cell.angle_gamma   90.00
#
_symmetry.space_group_name_H-M   'P 1'
#
loop_
_entity.id
_entity.type
_entity.pdbx_description
1 polymer ?
#
loop_
_entity_poly.entity_id
_entity_poly.type
_entity_poly.pdbx_seq_one_letter_code
_entity_poly.pdbx_strand_id
1 'polypeptide(L)'
;GDNQGNMWKFDLTSYDASEWGVAFNGEPLFTAQRPAVYGSSGTELPQPITVAPTTRANDRKKCELDTATNECKANTSTPVGGMMVAFGTGRNVARNDPESTNVHTLYSVLDNTRYRYIKDSNPKRLEVHDGTCPPSLTCDPTKLPDPPKALGAGVTTAELLKQTTTEVSGSQQATLGQDPLKATNWGSYNGWYLDLPSTGERLLKPMDFYDGTNILTVYSQVPAKGSNVFDASIESCETGSVDDERQYRTFINIMDGATPSIQLMAVADGTTNIMVRRQVHKGAHAMIATKDKNKDIDTRGEVETLNRMPETTSRPSWRQMQ
;
A
#
# COMPACT_ATOMS: atom_id res chain seq x y z
N GLY A 1 -12.26 3.15 -3.54
CA GLY A 1 -12.36 3.92 -2.31
C GLY A 1 -13.41 5.00 -2.39
N ASP A 2 -13.71 5.62 -1.28
CA ASP A 2 -14.66 6.75 -1.22
C ASP A 2 -14.15 7.90 -0.32
N ASN A 3 -14.94 8.98 -0.24
CA ASN A 3 -14.59 10.15 0.56
C ASN A 3 -14.73 9.95 2.08
N GLN A 4 -15.36 8.87 2.51
CA GLN A 4 -15.48 8.49 3.92
C GLN A 4 -14.34 7.54 4.37
N GLY A 5 -13.37 7.30 3.49
CA GLY A 5 -12.23 6.43 3.77
C GLY A 5 -12.51 4.94 3.60
N ASN A 6 -13.65 4.55 3.06
CA ASN A 6 -13.96 3.16 2.86
C ASN A 6 -13.27 2.59 1.62
N MET A 7 -12.61 1.46 1.78
CA MET A 7 -12.11 0.62 0.70
C MET A 7 -13.11 -0.51 0.48
N TRP A 8 -13.82 -0.45 -0.63
CA TRP A 8 -14.87 -1.40 -0.97
C TRP A 8 -14.35 -2.55 -1.80
N LYS A 9 -14.90 -3.73 -1.57
CA LYS A 9 -14.73 -4.91 -2.41
C LYS A 9 -16.09 -5.37 -2.92
N PHE A 10 -16.14 -5.75 -4.19
CA PHE A 10 -17.32 -6.31 -4.82
C PHE A 10 -17.09 -7.79 -5.15
N ASP A 11 -18.06 -8.62 -4.83
CA ASP A 11 -18.07 -10.02 -5.24
C ASP A 11 -18.82 -10.16 -6.57
N LEU A 12 -18.10 -10.54 -7.60
CA LEU A 12 -18.59 -10.74 -8.97
C LEU A 12 -18.36 -12.20 -9.42
N THR A 13 -18.21 -13.13 -8.46
CA THR A 13 -17.86 -14.54 -8.77
C THR A 13 -19.05 -15.32 -9.29
N SER A 14 -20.27 -14.91 -9.00
CA SER A 14 -21.48 -15.57 -9.51
C SER A 14 -21.66 -15.31 -11.02
N TYR A 15 -22.22 -16.32 -11.72
CA TYR A 15 -22.66 -16.17 -13.10
C TYR A 15 -23.96 -15.38 -13.23
N ASP A 16 -24.74 -15.35 -12.16
CA ASP A 16 -25.94 -14.51 -12.08
C ASP A 16 -25.56 -13.13 -11.59
N ALA A 17 -25.70 -12.13 -12.46
CA ALA A 17 -25.40 -10.75 -12.12
C ALA A 17 -26.30 -10.19 -11.01
N SER A 18 -27.45 -10.80 -10.75
CA SER A 18 -28.35 -10.42 -9.66
C SER A 18 -27.76 -10.77 -8.28
N GLU A 19 -26.78 -11.66 -8.22
CA GLU A 19 -26.05 -12.03 -7.00
C GLU A 19 -24.77 -11.19 -6.78
N TRP A 20 -24.43 -10.31 -7.73
CA TRP A 20 -23.27 -9.43 -7.58
C TRP A 20 -23.57 -8.37 -6.52
N GLY A 21 -22.60 -8.12 -5.66
CA GLY A 21 -22.80 -7.17 -4.58
C GLY A 21 -21.52 -6.80 -3.85
N VAL A 22 -21.68 -5.99 -2.81
CA VAL A 22 -20.59 -5.68 -1.91
C VAL A 22 -20.22 -6.92 -1.11
N ALA A 23 -18.95 -7.29 -1.14
CA ALA A 23 -18.44 -8.41 -0.35
C ALA A 23 -18.58 -8.14 1.18
N PHE A 24 -18.25 -9.13 1.99
CA PHE A 24 -18.26 -9.03 3.46
C PHE A 24 -19.62 -8.61 4.05
N ASN A 25 -20.73 -9.11 3.46
CA ASN A 25 -22.10 -8.77 3.87
C ASN A 25 -22.43 -7.27 3.82
N GLY A 26 -21.86 -6.55 2.86
CA GLY A 26 -22.08 -5.13 2.67
C GLY A 26 -21.14 -4.22 3.48
N GLU A 27 -20.17 -4.79 4.19
CA GLU A 27 -19.16 -4.02 4.91
C GLU A 27 -17.96 -3.67 4.01
N PRO A 28 -17.30 -2.52 4.20
CA PRO A 28 -16.04 -2.23 3.51
C PRO A 28 -14.93 -3.18 3.99
N LEU A 29 -14.00 -3.51 3.09
CA LEU A 29 -12.79 -4.25 3.46
C LEU A 29 -12.05 -3.56 4.61
N PHE A 30 -11.96 -2.24 4.55
CA PHE A 30 -11.26 -1.41 5.54
C PHE A 30 -11.81 0.03 5.49
N THR A 31 -11.82 0.71 6.64
CA THR A 31 -12.16 2.14 6.71
C THR A 31 -10.97 2.91 7.27
N ALA A 32 -10.38 3.78 6.44
CA ALA A 32 -9.25 4.60 6.80
C ALA A 32 -9.68 5.78 7.68
N GLN A 33 -9.15 5.86 8.89
CA GLN A 33 -9.39 6.93 9.85
C GLN A 33 -8.11 7.28 10.59
N ARG A 34 -7.87 8.56 10.87
CA ARG A 34 -6.74 9.04 11.67
C ARG A 34 -7.12 10.30 12.47
N PRO A 35 -6.43 10.58 13.59
CA PRO A 35 -6.52 11.89 14.23
C PRO A 35 -6.19 13.01 13.24
N ALA A 36 -6.84 14.16 13.38
CA ALA A 36 -6.62 15.32 12.51
C ALA A 36 -5.18 15.83 12.53
N VAL A 37 -4.48 15.66 13.66
CA VAL A 37 -3.10 16.14 13.84
C VAL A 37 -2.18 14.96 14.13
N TYR A 38 -1.04 14.92 13.44
CA TYR A 38 -0.03 13.88 13.60
C TYR A 38 0.42 13.74 15.06
N GLY A 39 0.37 12.51 15.55
CA GLY A 39 0.81 12.17 16.92
C GLY A 39 -0.15 12.61 18.02
N SER A 40 -1.30 13.21 17.71
CA SER A 40 -2.31 13.55 18.71
C SER A 40 -3.22 12.36 19.05
N SER A 41 -3.77 12.40 20.27
CA SER A 41 -4.91 11.59 20.67
C SER A 41 -6.17 12.45 20.52
N GLY A 42 -7.06 12.10 19.63
CA GLY A 42 -8.29 12.84 19.37
C GLY A 42 -9.31 11.99 18.61
N THR A 43 -10.44 12.62 18.28
CA THR A 43 -11.43 11.95 17.43
C THR A 43 -10.82 11.63 16.07
N GLU A 44 -10.92 10.38 15.66
CA GLU A 44 -10.47 9.95 14.34
C GLU A 44 -11.39 10.50 13.25
N LEU A 45 -10.80 11.03 12.21
CA LEU A 45 -11.50 11.57 11.04
C LEU A 45 -11.33 10.62 9.86
N PRO A 46 -12.37 10.46 9.04
CA PRO A 46 -12.26 9.73 7.78
C PRO A 46 -11.17 10.31 6.87
N GLN A 47 -10.39 9.43 6.27
CA GLN A 47 -9.37 9.80 5.29
C GLN A 47 -9.86 9.48 3.88
N PRO A 48 -10.18 10.46 3.04
CA PRO A 48 -10.65 10.23 1.67
C PRO A 48 -9.71 9.36 0.86
N ILE A 49 -10.24 8.40 0.10
CA ILE A 49 -9.51 7.56 -0.84
C ILE A 49 -9.96 7.92 -2.24
N THR A 50 -9.16 8.69 -2.96
CA THR A 50 -9.50 9.24 -4.29
C THR A 50 -8.70 8.60 -5.43
N VAL A 51 -7.75 7.72 -5.11
CA VAL A 51 -6.85 7.09 -6.07
C VAL A 51 -7.07 5.58 -6.10
N ALA A 52 -6.86 4.99 -7.27
CA ALA A 52 -7.00 3.55 -7.45
C ALA A 52 -6.00 2.78 -6.56
N PRO A 53 -6.44 1.68 -5.91
CA PRO A 53 -5.55 0.81 -5.18
C PRO A 53 -4.66 -0.01 -6.12
N THR A 54 -3.51 -0.43 -5.60
CA THR A 54 -2.61 -1.38 -6.24
C THR A 54 -2.65 -2.69 -5.46
N THR A 55 -2.76 -3.83 -6.15
CA THR A 55 -2.95 -5.13 -5.50
C THR A 55 -1.91 -6.14 -5.92
N ARG A 56 -1.57 -7.06 -4.99
CA ARG A 56 -0.65 -8.17 -5.27
C ARG A 56 -0.96 -9.37 -4.39
N ALA A 57 -0.89 -10.58 -4.97
CA ALA A 57 -1.06 -11.82 -4.22
C ALA A 57 0.00 -11.92 -3.11
N ASN A 58 -0.42 -12.27 -1.92
CA ASN A 58 0.47 -12.36 -0.77
C ASN A 58 1.26 -13.67 -0.80
N ASP A 59 2.57 -13.58 -0.94
CA ASP A 59 3.51 -14.71 -0.99
C ASP A 59 4.18 -14.99 0.37
N ARG A 60 3.81 -14.24 1.40
CA ARG A 60 4.41 -14.38 2.73
C ARG A 60 3.93 -15.62 3.46
N LYS A 61 4.76 -16.07 4.40
CA LYS A 61 4.44 -17.17 5.32
C LYS A 61 4.31 -16.63 6.73
N LYS A 62 3.45 -17.26 7.52
CA LYS A 62 3.32 -17.07 8.97
C LYS A 62 3.78 -18.33 9.71
N CYS A 63 4.22 -18.17 10.94
CA CYS A 63 4.63 -19.26 11.83
C CYS A 63 4.28 -18.91 13.27
N GLU A 64 4.28 -19.91 14.14
CA GLU A 64 4.22 -19.69 15.57
C GLU A 64 5.54 -19.17 16.11
N LEU A 65 5.49 -18.17 16.99
CA LEU A 65 6.65 -17.61 17.66
C LEU A 65 7.15 -18.57 18.75
N ASP A 66 8.41 -18.91 18.71
CA ASP A 66 9.12 -19.47 19.87
C ASP A 66 9.57 -18.31 20.76
N THR A 67 8.94 -18.18 21.93
CA THR A 67 9.23 -17.07 22.86
C THR A 67 10.59 -17.16 23.52
N ALA A 68 11.25 -18.33 23.48
CA ALA A 68 12.58 -18.50 24.03
C ALA A 68 13.68 -18.03 23.08
N THR A 69 13.49 -18.25 21.77
CA THR A 69 14.47 -17.89 20.73
C THR A 69 14.08 -16.66 19.94
N ASN A 70 12.83 -16.21 20.04
CA ASN A 70 12.23 -15.14 19.24
C ASN A 70 12.22 -15.44 17.71
N GLU A 71 12.19 -16.72 17.35
CA GLU A 71 12.19 -17.23 15.99
C GLU A 71 10.93 -18.05 15.69
N CYS A 72 10.77 -18.50 14.45
CA CYS A 72 9.71 -19.42 14.08
C CYS A 72 9.92 -20.81 14.71
N LYS A 73 8.90 -21.36 15.36
CA LYS A 73 8.91 -22.77 15.75
C LYS A 73 9.02 -23.67 14.52
N ALA A 74 9.79 -24.73 14.66
CA ALA A 74 9.96 -25.71 13.59
C ALA A 74 8.60 -26.29 13.15
N ASN A 75 8.44 -26.48 11.83
CA ASN A 75 7.27 -27.08 11.20
C ASN A 75 5.93 -26.34 11.37
N THR A 76 5.93 -25.08 11.85
CA THR A 76 4.69 -24.28 11.99
C THR A 76 4.48 -23.31 10.83
N SER A 77 5.41 -23.26 9.86
CA SER A 77 5.36 -22.31 8.74
C SER A 77 4.23 -22.63 7.75
N THR A 78 3.28 -21.71 7.59
CA THR A 78 2.16 -21.84 6.67
C THR A 78 2.02 -20.57 5.80
N PRO A 79 1.49 -20.66 4.56
CA PRO A 79 1.23 -19.47 3.75
C PRO A 79 0.22 -18.54 4.43
N VAL A 80 0.48 -17.23 4.43
CA VAL A 80 -0.53 -16.23 4.79
C VAL A 80 -1.64 -16.25 3.76
N GLY A 81 -1.28 -16.20 2.47
CA GLY A 81 -2.22 -16.18 1.34
C GLY A 81 -3.03 -14.89 1.26
N GLY A 82 -4.07 -14.90 0.43
CA GLY A 82 -4.86 -13.71 0.18
C GLY A 82 -4.16 -12.70 -0.75
N MET A 83 -4.60 -11.45 -0.71
CA MET A 83 -4.08 -10.38 -1.55
C MET A 83 -3.77 -9.16 -0.70
N MET A 84 -2.59 -8.57 -0.89
CA MET A 84 -2.29 -7.25 -0.34
C MET A 84 -2.95 -6.19 -1.22
N VAL A 85 -3.63 -5.26 -0.57
CA VAL A 85 -4.31 -4.12 -1.20
C VAL A 85 -3.67 -2.85 -0.67
N ALA A 86 -2.81 -2.22 -1.49
CA ALA A 86 -2.18 -0.96 -1.13
C ALA A 86 -2.99 0.22 -1.69
N PHE A 87 -3.21 1.21 -0.87
CA PHE A 87 -3.89 2.45 -1.24
C PHE A 87 -3.42 3.62 -0.39
N GLY A 88 -3.56 4.79 -0.95
CA GLY A 88 -3.25 6.03 -0.25
C GLY A 88 -4.48 6.86 0.02
N THR A 89 -4.39 7.71 1.02
CA THR A 89 -5.45 8.65 1.36
C THR A 89 -5.06 10.07 0.97
N GLY A 90 -6.08 10.87 0.65
CA GLY A 90 -5.92 12.26 0.27
C GLY A 90 -7.01 12.71 -0.71
N ARG A 91 -7.27 14.00 -0.70
CA ARG A 91 -8.18 14.66 -1.63
C ARG A 91 -7.63 16.04 -1.99
N ASN A 92 -7.82 16.46 -3.23
CA ASN A 92 -7.46 17.79 -3.70
C ASN A 92 -8.37 18.20 -4.87
N VAL A 93 -9.67 18.28 -4.60
CA VAL A 93 -10.71 18.62 -5.59
C VAL A 93 -11.54 19.84 -5.18
N ALA A 94 -11.63 20.13 -3.88
CA ALA A 94 -12.31 21.31 -3.38
C ALA A 94 -11.32 22.45 -3.13
N ARG A 95 -11.80 23.70 -3.25
CA ARG A 95 -10.96 24.91 -3.10
C ARG A 95 -10.18 24.95 -1.78
N ASN A 96 -10.76 24.42 -0.70
CA ASN A 96 -10.15 24.45 0.63
C ASN A 96 -9.31 23.20 0.93
N ASP A 97 -9.28 22.20 0.03
CA ASP A 97 -8.50 21.00 0.28
C ASP A 97 -7.00 21.26 0.46
N PRO A 98 -6.34 22.16 -0.31
CA PRO A 98 -4.93 22.47 -0.12
C PRO A 98 -4.58 23.00 1.27
N GLU A 99 -5.52 23.68 1.93
CA GLU A 99 -5.31 24.26 3.28
C GLU A 99 -5.40 23.20 4.38
N SER A 100 -5.94 22.01 4.08
CA SER A 100 -6.06 20.94 5.08
C SER A 100 -4.70 20.43 5.52
N THR A 101 -4.51 20.38 6.83
CA THR A 101 -3.32 19.84 7.49
C THR A 101 -3.55 18.45 8.06
N ASN A 102 -4.69 17.83 7.74
CA ASN A 102 -5.02 16.50 8.22
C ASN A 102 -3.96 15.48 7.86
N VAL A 103 -3.78 14.50 8.73
CA VAL A 103 -2.90 13.37 8.45
C VAL A 103 -3.49 12.50 7.36
N HIS A 104 -2.68 12.17 6.37
CA HIS A 104 -2.99 11.16 5.38
C HIS A 104 -1.99 10.00 5.47
N THR A 105 -2.39 8.85 4.97
CA THR A 105 -1.70 7.60 5.25
C THR A 105 -1.63 6.72 4.01
N LEU A 106 -0.51 6.04 3.86
CA LEU A 106 -0.33 4.92 2.95
C LEU A 106 -0.65 3.64 3.72
N TYR A 107 -1.59 2.86 3.21
CA TYR A 107 -2.00 1.57 3.75
C TYR A 107 -1.61 0.43 2.80
N SER A 108 -1.30 -0.72 3.38
CA SER A 108 -1.30 -1.99 2.67
C SER A 108 -1.98 -3.03 3.57
N VAL A 109 -3.19 -3.42 3.19
CA VAL A 109 -4.07 -4.27 4.01
C VAL A 109 -4.26 -5.63 3.35
N LEU A 110 -4.45 -6.67 4.16
CA LEU A 110 -4.67 -8.02 3.69
C LEU A 110 -6.16 -8.25 3.42
N ASP A 111 -6.52 -8.49 2.18
CA ASP A 111 -7.76 -9.18 1.82
C ASP A 111 -7.51 -10.69 1.94
N ASN A 112 -8.05 -11.31 2.97
CA ASN A 112 -7.86 -12.73 3.25
C ASN A 112 -8.71 -13.66 2.39
N THR A 113 -9.51 -13.13 1.46
CA THR A 113 -10.40 -13.93 0.61
C THR A 113 -9.60 -14.90 -0.23
N ARG A 114 -10.02 -16.16 -0.22
CA ARG A 114 -9.50 -17.22 -1.07
C ARG A 114 -10.61 -17.79 -1.93
N TYR A 115 -10.22 -18.43 -3.01
CA TYR A 115 -11.15 -18.99 -3.99
C TYR A 115 -10.88 -20.48 -4.13
N ARG A 116 -11.93 -21.24 -4.42
CA ARG A 116 -11.86 -22.66 -4.77
C ARG A 116 -12.64 -22.92 -6.06
N TYR A 117 -12.30 -24.01 -6.74
CA TYR A 117 -13.11 -24.47 -7.86
C TYR A 117 -14.36 -25.20 -7.37
N ILE A 118 -15.51 -24.88 -7.98
CA ILE A 118 -16.71 -25.65 -7.80
C ILE A 118 -16.48 -27.01 -8.46
N LYS A 119 -16.59 -28.07 -7.64
CA LYS A 119 -16.43 -29.45 -8.14
C LYS A 119 -17.48 -29.74 -9.21
N ASP A 120 -17.03 -30.47 -10.26
CA ASP A 120 -17.87 -30.93 -11.35
C ASP A 120 -18.52 -29.82 -12.22
N SER A 121 -18.09 -28.58 -12.08
CA SER A 121 -18.51 -27.50 -12.97
C SER A 121 -17.79 -27.58 -14.33
N ASN A 122 -18.55 -27.43 -15.42
CA ASN A 122 -18.01 -27.34 -16.77
C ASN A 122 -18.70 -26.20 -17.54
N PRO A 123 -17.99 -25.09 -17.86
CA PRO A 123 -16.59 -24.83 -17.58
C PRO A 123 -16.31 -24.71 -16.07
N LYS A 124 -15.05 -24.90 -15.68
CA LYS A 124 -14.62 -24.76 -14.28
C LYS A 124 -14.95 -23.38 -13.74
N ARG A 125 -15.67 -23.34 -12.63
CA ARG A 125 -16.09 -22.10 -11.95
C ARG A 125 -15.33 -21.90 -10.65
N LEU A 126 -15.13 -20.65 -10.30
CA LEU A 126 -14.58 -20.24 -9.00
C LEU A 126 -15.71 -19.81 -8.07
N GLU A 127 -15.57 -20.11 -6.79
CA GLU A 127 -16.38 -19.56 -5.72
C GLU A 127 -15.48 -19.07 -4.59
N VAL A 128 -15.99 -18.18 -3.76
CA VAL A 128 -15.31 -17.78 -2.53
C VAL A 128 -15.23 -18.97 -1.58
N HIS A 129 -14.03 -19.22 -1.05
CA HIS A 129 -13.84 -20.27 -0.03
C HIS A 129 -14.24 -19.72 1.34
N ASP A 130 -15.35 -20.17 1.87
CA ASP A 130 -15.94 -19.73 3.14
C ASP A 130 -15.32 -20.37 4.39
N GLY A 131 -14.23 -21.12 4.25
CA GLY A 131 -13.58 -21.83 5.35
C GLY A 131 -14.19 -23.21 5.63
N THR A 132 -15.25 -23.62 4.93
CA THR A 132 -15.90 -24.91 5.15
C THR A 132 -15.42 -25.97 4.16
N CYS A 133 -15.49 -27.24 4.55
CA CYS A 133 -15.28 -28.35 3.64
C CYS A 133 -16.55 -28.65 2.86
N PRO A 134 -16.50 -28.70 1.52
CA PRO A 134 -17.66 -29.11 0.73
C PRO A 134 -18.15 -30.49 1.14
N PRO A 135 -19.47 -30.75 1.17
CA PRO A 135 -20.03 -32.03 1.59
C PRO A 135 -19.54 -33.24 0.80
N SER A 136 -19.05 -33.02 -0.42
CA SER A 136 -18.55 -34.06 -1.31
C SER A 136 -17.06 -34.38 -1.17
N LEU A 137 -16.35 -33.71 -0.24
CA LEU A 137 -14.91 -33.86 -0.04
C LEU A 137 -14.59 -34.16 1.42
N THR A 138 -13.51 -34.91 1.64
CA THR A 138 -12.89 -35.04 2.95
C THR A 138 -11.75 -34.02 3.02
N CYS A 139 -11.85 -33.07 3.94
CA CYS A 139 -10.83 -32.02 4.14
C CYS A 139 -10.13 -32.24 5.47
N ASP A 140 -8.87 -31.84 5.53
CA ASP A 140 -8.15 -31.68 6.76
C ASP A 140 -8.57 -30.33 7.39
N PRO A 141 -9.25 -30.32 8.55
CA PRO A 141 -9.74 -29.07 9.16
C PRO A 141 -8.61 -28.09 9.51
N THR A 142 -7.38 -28.59 9.69
CA THR A 142 -6.20 -27.74 10.00
C THR A 142 -5.66 -26.99 8.78
N LYS A 143 -6.12 -27.34 7.56
CA LYS A 143 -5.70 -26.73 6.30
C LYS A 143 -6.78 -25.87 5.65
N LEU A 144 -7.95 -25.81 6.24
CA LEU A 144 -8.99 -24.91 5.76
C LEU A 144 -8.55 -23.45 6.00
N PRO A 145 -8.79 -22.56 5.02
CA PRO A 145 -8.51 -21.13 5.22
C PRO A 145 -9.50 -20.51 6.20
N ASP A 146 -9.09 -19.44 6.84
CA ASP A 146 -10.03 -18.60 7.58
C ASP A 146 -11.11 -18.04 6.62
N PRO A 147 -12.37 -17.93 7.06
CA PRO A 147 -13.42 -17.33 6.26
C PRO A 147 -13.07 -15.90 5.88
N PRO A 148 -13.55 -15.41 4.71
CA PRO A 148 -13.35 -14.02 4.32
C PRO A 148 -13.98 -13.09 5.33
N LYS A 149 -13.25 -12.03 5.72
CA LYS A 149 -13.74 -11.03 6.67
C LYS A 149 -13.24 -9.64 6.33
N ALA A 150 -14.05 -8.63 6.63
CA ALA A 150 -13.61 -7.24 6.67
C ALA A 150 -12.62 -7.03 7.82
N LEU A 151 -11.70 -6.08 7.66
CA LEU A 151 -10.74 -5.72 8.71
C LEU A 151 -11.33 -4.73 9.73
N GLY A 152 -12.46 -4.10 9.39
CA GLY A 152 -13.14 -3.13 10.23
C GLY A 152 -12.67 -1.68 10.04
N ALA A 153 -13.20 -0.80 10.88
CA ALA A 153 -12.92 0.62 10.82
C ALA A 153 -11.70 1.00 11.68
N GLY A 154 -10.91 1.95 11.13
CA GLY A 154 -9.84 2.60 11.89
C GLY A 154 -8.50 1.89 11.88
N VAL A 155 -7.46 2.61 12.29
CA VAL A 155 -6.06 2.13 12.40
C VAL A 155 -5.58 2.06 13.84
N THR A 156 -6.47 2.26 14.80
CA THR A 156 -6.20 2.15 16.23
C THR A 156 -6.14 0.72 16.71
N THR A 157 -6.54 -0.20 15.86
CA THR A 157 -6.50 -1.62 16.16
C THR A 157 -5.08 -2.12 16.03
N ALA A 158 -4.69 -3.04 16.90
CA ALA A 158 -3.46 -3.81 16.79
C ALA A 158 -3.36 -4.66 15.51
N GLU A 159 -4.27 -4.44 14.55
CA GLU A 159 -4.38 -5.22 13.33
C GLU A 159 -3.48 -4.73 12.18
N LEU A 160 -2.96 -3.51 12.25
CA LEU A 160 -2.00 -3.01 11.26
C LEU A 160 -0.71 -2.56 11.93
N LEU A 161 0.42 -3.04 11.40
CA LEU A 161 1.73 -2.63 11.90
C LEU A 161 2.07 -1.24 11.39
N LYS A 162 2.35 -0.32 12.32
CA LYS A 162 2.78 1.03 11.97
C LYS A 162 4.20 1.03 11.43
N GLN A 163 4.39 1.63 10.26
CA GLN A 163 5.70 2.02 9.74
C GLN A 163 5.96 3.50 10.03
N THR A 164 7.23 3.86 10.18
CA THR A 164 7.66 5.24 10.35
C THR A 164 8.83 5.54 9.45
N THR A 165 9.06 6.82 9.14
CA THR A 165 10.26 7.29 8.47
C THR A 165 11.08 8.17 9.40
N THR A 166 12.40 8.10 9.27
CA THR A 166 13.34 8.98 9.96
C THR A 166 14.08 9.80 8.91
N GLU A 167 13.91 11.11 8.95
CA GLU A 167 14.61 12.01 8.04
C GLU A 167 16.10 12.08 8.39
N VAL A 168 16.93 12.12 7.36
CA VAL A 168 18.37 12.36 7.50
C VAL A 168 18.59 13.87 7.56
N SER A 169 19.16 14.35 8.66
CA SER A 169 19.41 15.78 8.89
C SER A 169 20.18 16.42 7.71
N GLY A 170 19.67 17.56 7.25
CA GLY A 170 20.26 18.31 6.13
C GLY A 170 20.05 17.69 4.76
N SER A 171 19.33 16.58 4.65
CA SER A 171 18.94 15.98 3.39
C SER A 171 17.41 15.95 3.29
N GLN A 172 16.90 15.91 2.04
CA GLN A 172 15.47 15.72 1.79
C GLN A 172 15.14 14.22 1.62
N GLN A 173 15.88 13.37 2.32
CA GLN A 173 15.81 11.91 2.24
C GLN A 173 15.45 11.32 3.60
N ALA A 174 14.82 10.15 3.59
CA ALA A 174 14.48 9.43 4.82
C ALA A 174 14.66 7.92 4.67
N THR A 175 14.91 7.28 5.83
CA THR A 175 14.92 5.82 6.01
C THR A 175 13.61 5.36 6.64
N LEU A 176 13.31 4.04 6.61
CA LEU A 176 12.30 3.45 7.48
C LEU A 176 12.85 3.29 8.91
N GLY A 177 12.02 3.62 9.89
CA GLY A 177 12.37 3.57 11.32
C GLY A 177 11.78 2.38 12.08
N GLN A 178 11.07 1.48 11.41
CA GLN A 178 10.38 0.35 12.02
C GLN A 178 10.78 -0.98 11.39
N ASP A 179 10.61 -2.04 12.17
CA ASP A 179 10.72 -3.41 11.67
C ASP A 179 9.53 -3.74 10.74
N PRO A 180 9.79 -4.42 9.62
CA PRO A 180 8.72 -4.89 8.75
C PRO A 180 7.91 -6.02 9.40
N LEU A 181 6.77 -6.38 8.79
CA LEU A 181 6.04 -7.58 9.13
C LEU A 181 6.92 -8.82 8.93
N LYS A 182 7.01 -9.64 9.96
CA LYS A 182 7.79 -10.90 9.98
C LYS A 182 6.85 -12.10 10.02
N ALA A 183 7.36 -13.27 9.67
CA ALA A 183 6.59 -14.51 9.72
C ALA A 183 5.95 -14.76 11.10
N THR A 184 6.60 -14.33 12.17
CA THR A 184 6.15 -14.51 13.56
C THR A 184 5.02 -13.54 13.97
N ASN A 185 4.77 -12.46 13.25
CA ASN A 185 3.75 -11.47 13.64
C ASN A 185 2.57 -11.34 12.66
N TRP A 186 2.58 -12.07 11.55
CA TRP A 186 1.43 -12.15 10.64
C TRP A 186 0.14 -12.70 11.28
N GLY A 187 0.25 -13.38 12.42
CA GLY A 187 -0.91 -13.79 13.21
C GLY A 187 -1.59 -12.65 13.97
N SER A 188 -0.85 -11.58 14.24
CA SER A 188 -1.31 -10.41 15.00
C SER A 188 -1.69 -9.22 14.11
N TYR A 189 -1.15 -9.16 12.90
CA TYR A 189 -1.36 -8.04 11.97
C TYR A 189 -1.92 -8.52 10.63
N ASN A 190 -2.83 -7.71 10.07
CA ASN A 190 -3.43 -7.92 8.75
C ASN A 190 -2.90 -6.92 7.71
N GLY A 191 -1.65 -6.49 7.84
CA GLY A 191 -1.02 -5.52 6.99
C GLY A 191 -0.26 -4.46 7.76
N TRP A 192 0.04 -3.35 7.09
CA TRP A 192 0.80 -2.25 7.66
C TRP A 192 0.28 -0.89 7.16
N TYR A 193 0.71 0.17 7.82
CA TYR A 193 0.44 1.54 7.40
C TYR A 193 1.62 2.48 7.69
N LEU A 194 1.69 3.56 6.91
CA LEU A 194 2.67 4.64 7.06
C LEU A 194 1.95 5.98 7.00
N ASP A 195 1.92 6.70 8.11
CA ASP A 195 1.47 8.09 8.12
C ASP A 195 2.46 8.95 7.33
N LEU A 196 1.95 9.76 6.40
CA LEU A 196 2.78 10.63 5.58
C LEU A 196 3.38 11.75 6.46
N PRO A 197 4.72 11.90 6.47
CA PRO A 197 5.38 12.68 7.51
C PRO A 197 5.25 14.19 7.37
N SER A 198 4.99 14.71 6.17
CA SER A 198 4.88 16.17 5.96
C SER A 198 3.45 16.65 6.19
N THR A 199 3.28 17.77 6.90
CA THR A 199 1.98 18.37 7.14
C THR A 199 1.23 18.66 5.83
N GLY A 200 0.01 18.16 5.72
CA GLY A 200 -0.83 18.30 4.52
C GLY A 200 -0.40 17.42 3.33
N GLU A 201 0.57 16.54 3.51
CA GLU A 201 0.99 15.56 2.50
C GLU A 201 -0.10 14.53 2.27
N ARG A 202 -0.33 14.17 1.01
CA ARG A 202 -1.39 13.27 0.58
C ARG A 202 -1.03 12.47 -0.66
N LEU A 203 -1.74 11.39 -0.91
CA LEU A 203 -1.58 10.52 -2.05
C LEU A 203 -2.68 10.81 -3.07
N LEU A 204 -2.29 11.39 -4.21
CA LEU A 204 -3.19 11.81 -5.29
C LEU A 204 -2.86 11.11 -6.63
N LYS A 205 -1.87 10.23 -6.64
CA LYS A 205 -1.42 9.50 -7.83
C LYS A 205 -1.46 7.98 -7.56
N PRO A 206 -1.80 7.17 -8.57
CA PRO A 206 -1.67 5.72 -8.48
C PRO A 206 -0.25 5.31 -8.14
N MET A 207 -0.11 4.15 -7.54
CA MET A 207 1.18 3.54 -7.21
C MET A 207 1.53 2.48 -8.24
N ASP A 208 2.81 2.39 -8.59
CA ASP A 208 3.34 1.39 -9.50
C ASP A 208 4.33 0.46 -8.81
N PHE A 209 4.53 -0.73 -9.38
CA PHE A 209 5.57 -1.63 -8.92
C PHE A 209 6.91 -1.29 -9.54
N TYR A 210 7.91 -1.12 -8.69
CA TYR A 210 9.29 -0.90 -9.13
C TYR A 210 9.88 -2.19 -9.69
N ASP A 211 10.29 -2.15 -10.95
CA ASP A 211 11.00 -3.27 -11.62
C ASP A 211 10.23 -4.61 -11.58
N GLY A 212 8.89 -4.57 -11.52
CA GLY A 212 8.05 -5.77 -11.41
C GLY A 212 8.14 -6.53 -10.09
N THR A 213 8.88 -6.00 -9.12
CA THR A 213 9.05 -6.57 -7.77
C THR A 213 7.87 -6.28 -6.85
N ASN A 214 7.97 -6.62 -5.57
CA ASN A 214 7.00 -6.24 -4.54
C ASN A 214 7.24 -4.82 -3.98
N ILE A 215 8.15 -4.06 -4.54
CA ILE A 215 8.43 -2.68 -4.12
C ILE A 215 7.47 -1.74 -4.84
N LEU A 216 6.74 -0.96 -4.06
CA LEU A 216 5.90 0.13 -4.56
C LEU A 216 6.76 1.37 -4.83
N THR A 217 6.49 2.03 -5.94
CA THR A 217 6.88 3.43 -6.21
C THR A 217 5.69 4.31 -5.87
N VAL A 218 5.82 5.09 -4.82
CA VAL A 218 4.74 5.92 -4.27
C VAL A 218 5.09 7.39 -4.44
N TYR A 219 4.27 8.14 -5.15
CA TYR A 219 4.38 9.59 -5.24
C TYR A 219 3.32 10.24 -4.36
N SER A 220 3.76 11.00 -3.36
CA SER A 220 2.90 11.81 -2.49
C SER A 220 3.23 13.29 -2.65
N GLN A 221 2.30 14.16 -2.32
CA GLN A 221 2.50 15.60 -2.50
C GLN A 221 1.84 16.42 -1.39
N VAL A 222 2.43 17.57 -1.10
CA VAL A 222 1.82 18.68 -0.40
C VAL A 222 1.37 19.66 -1.48
N PRO A 223 0.05 19.88 -1.69
CA PRO A 223 -0.43 20.82 -2.70
C PRO A 223 -0.02 22.26 -2.39
N ALA A 224 0.05 23.09 -3.43
CA ALA A 224 0.19 24.54 -3.27
C ALA A 224 -0.98 25.12 -2.49
N LYS A 225 -0.71 26.12 -1.64
CA LYS A 225 -1.70 26.76 -0.75
C LYS A 225 -1.96 28.21 -1.12
N GLY A 226 -3.11 28.72 -0.68
CA GLY A 226 -3.45 30.13 -0.73
C GLY A 226 -3.40 30.73 -2.13
N SER A 227 -2.70 31.85 -2.26
CA SER A 227 -2.54 32.59 -3.52
C SER A 227 -1.73 31.85 -4.58
N ASN A 228 -1.12 30.72 -4.26
CA ASN A 228 -0.44 29.84 -5.20
C ASN A 228 -1.41 28.95 -5.98
N VAL A 229 -2.68 28.92 -5.59
CA VAL A 229 -3.73 28.25 -6.34
C VAL A 229 -4.14 29.18 -7.50
N PHE A 230 -3.84 28.75 -8.73
CA PHE A 230 -4.24 29.50 -9.92
C PHE A 230 -5.78 29.57 -10.01
N ASP A 231 -6.31 30.78 -9.95
CA ASP A 231 -7.71 31.06 -10.24
C ASP A 231 -7.81 31.61 -11.67
N ALA A 232 -8.25 30.78 -12.60
CA ALA A 232 -8.40 31.16 -14.00
C ALA A 232 -9.43 32.28 -14.24
N SER A 233 -10.22 32.64 -13.24
CA SER A 233 -11.20 33.73 -13.31
C SER A 233 -10.62 35.11 -12.95
N ILE A 234 -9.41 35.15 -12.41
CA ILE A 234 -8.73 36.37 -11.95
C ILE A 234 -7.49 36.58 -12.79
N GLU A 235 -7.48 37.56 -13.67
CA GLU A 235 -6.27 38.09 -14.28
C GLU A 235 -5.49 38.86 -13.22
N SER A 236 -4.40 38.27 -12.74
CA SER A 236 -3.46 38.91 -11.82
C SER A 236 -2.08 39.01 -12.45
N CYS A 237 -1.54 40.23 -12.51
CA CYS A 237 -0.14 40.47 -12.87
C CYS A 237 0.80 40.37 -11.67
N GLU A 238 0.31 40.01 -10.49
CA GLU A 238 1.17 39.78 -9.34
C GLU A 238 1.89 38.44 -9.50
N THR A 239 3.20 38.47 -9.38
CA THR A 239 4.00 37.26 -9.20
C THR A 239 3.54 36.63 -7.89
N GLY A 240 2.80 35.51 -8.02
CA GLY A 240 2.27 34.79 -6.87
C GLY A 240 3.32 34.55 -5.81
N SER A 241 2.88 34.47 -4.56
CA SER A 241 3.71 34.10 -3.42
C SER A 241 4.45 32.78 -3.69
N VAL A 242 5.49 32.53 -2.93
CA VAL A 242 6.37 31.37 -3.06
C VAL A 242 5.58 30.09 -3.23
N ASP A 243 5.85 29.38 -4.32
CA ASP A 243 5.31 28.04 -4.60
C ASP A 243 5.82 27.07 -3.53
N ASP A 244 4.95 26.66 -2.62
CA ASP A 244 5.22 25.75 -1.52
C ASP A 244 4.83 24.30 -1.83
N GLU A 245 4.43 24.01 -3.05
CA GLU A 245 4.13 22.66 -3.50
C GLU A 245 5.37 21.77 -3.46
N ARG A 246 5.23 20.64 -2.80
CA ARG A 246 6.30 19.64 -2.68
C ARG A 246 5.80 18.26 -3.06
N GLN A 247 6.63 17.51 -3.74
CA GLN A 247 6.37 16.13 -4.09
C GLN A 247 7.48 15.23 -3.56
N TYR A 248 7.08 14.05 -3.10
CA TYR A 248 7.98 13.05 -2.57
C TYR A 248 7.81 11.73 -3.32
N ARG A 249 8.90 10.99 -3.45
CA ARG A 249 8.89 9.61 -3.94
C ARG A 249 9.36 8.69 -2.83
N THR A 250 8.57 7.64 -2.56
CA THR A 250 8.85 6.63 -1.52
C THR A 250 8.89 5.25 -2.15
N PHE A 251 9.86 4.43 -1.74
CA PHE A 251 9.97 3.02 -2.12
C PHE A 251 9.76 2.14 -0.88
N ILE A 252 8.77 1.25 -0.93
CA ILE A 252 8.40 0.41 0.21
C ILE A 252 7.78 -0.91 -0.27
N ASN A 253 8.02 -2.00 0.44
CA ASN A 253 7.48 -3.31 0.06
C ASN A 253 6.00 -3.40 0.41
N ILE A 254 5.16 -3.73 -0.58
CA ILE A 254 3.71 -3.88 -0.41
C ILE A 254 3.34 -4.98 0.60
N MET A 255 4.13 -6.06 0.69
CA MET A 255 3.80 -7.21 1.52
C MET A 255 3.94 -6.91 3.01
N ASP A 256 5.04 -6.33 3.39
CA ASP A 256 5.50 -6.29 4.79
C ASP A 256 5.97 -4.90 5.26
N GLY A 257 5.92 -3.89 4.39
CA GLY A 257 6.44 -2.55 4.71
C GLY A 257 7.96 -2.49 4.80
N ALA A 258 8.66 -3.50 4.30
CA ALA A 258 10.12 -3.55 4.35
C ALA A 258 10.78 -2.50 3.45
N THR A 259 11.98 -2.09 3.86
CA THR A 259 12.93 -1.36 3.03
C THR A 259 13.34 -2.21 1.82
N PRO A 260 13.51 -1.62 0.61
CA PRO A 260 14.17 -2.31 -0.49
C PRO A 260 15.52 -2.90 -0.07
N SER A 261 15.89 -4.05 -0.63
CA SER A 261 17.14 -4.75 -0.27
C SER A 261 18.39 -4.02 -0.76
N ILE A 262 18.25 -3.08 -1.68
CA ILE A 262 19.36 -2.27 -2.22
C ILE A 262 18.98 -0.79 -2.25
N GLN A 263 20.00 0.06 -2.21
CA GLN A 263 19.81 1.50 -2.40
C GLN A 263 19.37 1.78 -3.84
N LEU A 264 18.18 2.34 -4.02
CA LEU A 264 17.61 2.61 -5.34
C LEU A 264 17.94 4.01 -5.87
N MET A 265 18.18 4.99 -5.01
CA MET A 265 18.42 6.39 -5.37
C MET A 265 19.76 6.89 -4.81
N ALA A 266 20.25 8.00 -5.33
CA ALA A 266 21.44 8.66 -4.79
C ALA A 266 21.25 9.02 -3.32
N VAL A 267 22.28 8.87 -2.51
CA VAL A 267 22.30 9.13 -1.08
C VAL A 267 23.31 10.21 -0.73
N ALA A 268 23.12 10.85 0.41
CA ALA A 268 24.14 11.73 0.97
C ALA A 268 25.38 10.92 1.37
N ASP A 269 26.55 11.54 1.26
CA ASP A 269 27.81 10.93 1.67
C ASP A 269 27.77 10.50 3.14
N GLY A 270 28.33 9.33 3.42
CA GLY A 270 28.46 8.78 4.76
C GLY A 270 27.22 8.08 5.33
N THR A 271 26.12 7.99 4.60
CA THR A 271 24.97 7.21 5.05
C THR A 271 25.19 5.72 4.84
N THR A 272 24.89 4.92 5.86
CA THR A 272 24.90 3.44 5.81
C THR A 272 23.50 2.85 5.65
N ASN A 273 22.45 3.67 5.87
CA ASN A 273 21.06 3.24 5.79
C ASN A 273 20.51 3.40 4.39
N ILE A 274 19.62 2.48 3.99
CA ILE A 274 18.94 2.56 2.70
C ILE A 274 17.89 3.66 2.76
N MET A 275 18.05 4.69 1.92
CA MET A 275 17.07 5.75 1.76
C MET A 275 15.86 5.21 1.02
N VAL A 276 14.68 5.39 1.58
CA VAL A 276 13.42 4.94 0.98
C VAL A 276 12.57 6.08 0.44
N ARG A 277 12.84 7.30 0.90
CA ARG A 277 12.04 8.49 0.56
C ARG A 277 12.95 9.68 0.26
N ARG A 278 12.56 10.47 -0.73
CA ARG A 278 13.16 11.80 -1.00
C ARG A 278 12.16 12.75 -1.64
N GLN A 279 12.42 14.04 -1.49
CA GLN A 279 11.74 15.06 -2.27
C GLN A 279 12.20 14.98 -3.73
N VAL A 280 11.25 15.08 -4.66
CA VAL A 280 11.47 15.06 -6.11
C VAL A 280 10.82 16.29 -6.75
N HIS A 281 11.12 16.56 -8.02
CA HIS A 281 10.43 17.63 -8.72
C HIS A 281 8.91 17.35 -8.77
N LYS A 282 8.11 18.40 -8.65
CA LYS A 282 6.65 18.29 -8.76
C LYS A 282 6.22 17.96 -10.19
N GLY A 283 5.07 17.35 -10.33
CA GLY A 283 4.47 17.00 -11.62
C GLY A 283 4.52 15.51 -11.95
N ALA A 284 4.42 15.19 -13.24
CA ALA A 284 4.46 13.82 -13.70
C ALA A 284 5.90 13.28 -13.75
N HIS A 285 6.03 12.00 -13.50
CA HIS A 285 7.27 11.25 -13.62
C HIS A 285 7.06 10.04 -14.54
N ALA A 286 8.05 9.73 -15.36
CA ALA A 286 8.07 8.55 -16.20
C ALA A 286 9.23 7.63 -15.77
N MET A 287 8.88 6.45 -15.25
CA MET A 287 9.88 5.43 -14.91
C MET A 287 10.18 4.57 -16.14
N ILE A 288 11.40 4.60 -16.63
CA ILE A 288 11.86 3.85 -17.81
C ILE A 288 12.90 2.83 -17.38
N ALA A 289 12.58 1.54 -17.57
CA ALA A 289 13.54 0.46 -17.35
C ALA A 289 14.52 0.35 -18.54
N THR A 290 15.80 0.30 -18.24
CA THR A 290 16.86 -0.06 -19.19
C THR A 290 17.50 -1.38 -18.77
N LYS A 291 18.43 -1.90 -19.55
CA LYS A 291 19.12 -3.16 -19.24
C LYS A 291 19.76 -3.16 -17.84
N ASP A 292 20.44 -2.06 -17.49
CA ASP A 292 21.29 -2.02 -16.29
C ASP A 292 20.74 -1.07 -15.20
N LYS A 293 19.88 -0.14 -15.55
CA LYS A 293 19.39 0.93 -14.69
C LYS A 293 17.92 1.25 -14.98
N ASN A 294 17.24 1.82 -14.01
CA ASN A 294 15.98 2.51 -14.21
C ASN A 294 16.25 4.02 -14.30
N LYS A 295 15.44 4.72 -15.07
CA LYS A 295 15.49 6.17 -15.23
C LYS A 295 14.16 6.76 -14.84
N ASP A 296 14.16 7.69 -13.90
CA ASP A 296 13.00 8.52 -13.56
C ASP A 296 13.17 9.86 -14.29
N ILE A 297 12.23 10.19 -15.16
CA ILE A 297 12.24 11.41 -15.98
C ILE A 297 11.12 12.30 -15.48
N ASP A 298 11.45 13.52 -15.08
CA ASP A 298 10.47 14.52 -14.63
C ASP A 298 9.93 15.38 -15.79
N THR A 299 8.96 16.24 -15.48
CA THR A 299 8.32 17.14 -16.47
C THR A 299 9.26 18.19 -17.08
N ARG A 300 10.45 18.40 -16.52
CA ARG A 300 11.50 19.29 -17.09
C ARG A 300 12.41 18.54 -18.04
N GLY A 301 12.27 17.21 -18.12
CA GLY A 301 13.17 16.35 -18.87
C GLY A 301 14.46 16.00 -18.13
N GLU A 302 14.57 16.34 -16.83
CA GLU A 302 15.68 15.88 -16.01
C GLU A 302 15.57 14.39 -15.75
N VAL A 303 16.71 13.70 -15.77
CA VAL A 303 16.78 12.25 -15.65
C VAL A 303 17.54 11.87 -14.39
N GLU A 304 16.86 11.22 -13.46
CA GLU A 304 17.51 10.55 -12.34
C GLU A 304 17.77 9.08 -12.68
N THR A 305 18.99 8.62 -12.46
CA THR A 305 19.36 7.22 -12.68
C THR A 305 19.24 6.45 -11.36
N LEU A 306 18.42 5.40 -11.39
CA LEU A 306 18.12 4.54 -10.25
C LEU A 306 18.71 3.14 -10.47
N ASN A 307 19.09 2.47 -9.38
CA ASN A 307 19.54 1.09 -9.46
C ASN A 307 18.35 0.15 -9.73
N ARG A 308 18.58 -0.87 -10.55
CA ARG A 308 17.63 -1.96 -10.69
C ARG A 308 17.64 -2.86 -9.45
N MET A 309 16.49 -3.43 -9.16
CA MET A 309 16.43 -4.54 -8.20
C MET A 309 17.13 -5.77 -8.81
N PRO A 310 17.81 -6.60 -7.98
CA PRO A 310 18.36 -7.86 -8.45
C PRO A 310 17.28 -8.70 -9.13
N GLU A 311 17.60 -9.27 -10.28
CA GLU A 311 16.66 -10.17 -10.96
C GLU A 311 16.34 -11.33 -10.01
N THR A 312 15.14 -11.33 -9.49
CA THR A 312 14.59 -12.55 -8.92
C THR A 312 14.26 -13.44 -10.10
N THR A 313 14.93 -14.58 -10.23
CA THR A 313 14.51 -15.61 -11.16
C THR A 313 13.04 -15.91 -10.88
N SER A 314 12.14 -15.26 -11.61
CA SER A 314 10.74 -15.61 -11.60
C SER A 314 10.69 -17.04 -12.11
N ARG A 315 10.47 -18.01 -11.22
CA ARG A 315 10.05 -19.33 -11.67
C ARG A 315 8.78 -19.07 -12.47
N PRO A 316 8.74 -19.42 -13.76
CA PRO A 316 7.50 -19.32 -14.52
C PRO A 316 6.46 -20.15 -13.74
N SER A 317 5.51 -19.48 -13.12
CA SER A 317 4.45 -20.11 -12.31
C SER A 317 3.37 -20.76 -13.18
N TRP A 318 3.62 -20.94 -14.45
CA TRP A 318 2.81 -21.73 -15.34
C TRP A 318 3.11 -23.21 -15.12
N ARG A 319 2.67 -23.77 -14.01
CA ARG A 319 2.39 -25.19 -13.99
C ARG A 319 1.09 -25.35 -14.78
N GLN A 320 1.22 -25.85 -16.02
CA GLN A 320 0.13 -26.53 -16.66
C GLN A 320 -0.32 -27.65 -15.71
N MET A 321 -1.44 -27.43 -15.02
CA MET A 321 -2.07 -28.52 -14.28
C MET A 321 -2.73 -29.40 -15.33
N GLN A 322 -2.13 -30.55 -15.56
CA GLN A 322 -2.75 -31.67 -16.29
C GLN A 322 -3.83 -32.29 -15.42
#